data_b940e28b735b29e1203e0605b325003c
#
_entry.id   b940e28b735b29e1203e0605b325003c
#
_cell.length_a   1.000
_cell.length_b   1.000
_cell.length_c   1.000
_cell.angle_alpha   90.00
_cell.angle_beta   90.00
_cell.angle_gamma   90.00
#
_symmetry.space_group_name_H-M   'P 1'
#
loop_
_entity.id
_entity.type
_entity.pdbx_description
1 polymer ?
#
loop_
_entity_poly.entity_id
_entity_poly.type
_entity_poly.pdbx_seq_one_letter_code
_entity_poly.pdbx_strand_id
1 'polypeptide(L)'
;MLDLPECRDKIPLCGMLLRHAMLILIISIRQSGYNYRMSNICAGIGRGQMTVAEAHIAHHKHVQALYEELLKDVKGIRMHKQPEDARYDANFWLCTATIDPDVKVVGQENAYKEVVKTAVGGAAGVIKAVDSATTDCQPNENVEAMRVFMLARKIEVRPVWKPMHKQPVYADAPVYTNGVEEEIFRTGLCLPAGPCVSDEDVAYIVQTIKDCIKG
;
A
#
# COMPACT_ATOMS: atom_id res chain seq x y z
N MET A 1 -5.93 -31.44 9.89
CA MET A 1 -4.61 -30.93 9.50
C MET A 1 -4.61 -30.95 7.98
N LEU A 2 -4.99 -29.89 7.34
CA LEU A 2 -4.99 -29.76 5.87
C LEU A 2 -3.67 -29.08 5.53
N ASP A 3 -2.75 -29.84 4.92
CA ASP A 3 -1.54 -29.32 4.31
C ASP A 3 -1.95 -28.29 3.24
N LEU A 4 -1.71 -27.03 3.54
CA LEU A 4 -1.81 -25.97 2.54
C LEU A 4 -0.56 -26.07 1.65
N PRO A 5 -0.72 -26.28 0.34
CA PRO A 5 0.43 -26.36 -0.57
C PRO A 5 1.16 -25.01 -0.57
N GLU A 6 2.48 -25.10 -0.55
CA GLU A 6 3.42 -23.98 -0.64
C GLU A 6 2.99 -22.99 -1.72
N CYS A 7 2.70 -21.78 -1.30
CA CYS A 7 2.22 -20.67 -2.16
C CYS A 7 3.35 -20.09 -3.04
N ARG A 8 4.58 -20.65 -2.95
CA ARG A 8 5.78 -20.11 -3.61
C ARG A 8 5.80 -20.21 -5.14
N ASP A 9 5.10 -21.20 -5.71
CA ASP A 9 5.23 -21.48 -7.16
C ASP A 9 4.06 -21.02 -8.02
N LYS A 10 3.05 -20.34 -7.46
CA LYS A 10 1.83 -19.93 -8.19
C LYS A 10 1.67 -18.43 -8.43
N ILE A 11 2.75 -17.67 -8.51
CA ILE A 11 2.70 -16.26 -8.90
C ILE A 11 3.32 -16.00 -10.30
N PRO A 12 3.03 -16.75 -11.36
CA PRO A 12 3.45 -16.36 -12.71
C PRO A 12 2.45 -15.40 -13.39
N LEU A 13 1.16 -15.44 -13.03
CA LEU A 13 0.14 -14.60 -13.70
C LEU A 13 0.08 -13.17 -13.18
N CYS A 14 0.38 -12.93 -11.90
CA CYS A 14 0.47 -11.58 -11.36
C CYS A 14 1.73 -10.85 -11.87
N GLY A 15 2.84 -11.57 -12.04
CA GLY A 15 4.10 -11.00 -12.51
C GLY A 15 4.09 -10.51 -13.97
N MET A 16 3.20 -11.04 -14.81
CA MET A 16 3.15 -10.64 -16.23
C MET A 16 2.27 -9.40 -16.47
N LEU A 17 1.27 -9.17 -15.64
CA LEU A 17 0.48 -7.93 -15.63
C LEU A 17 1.22 -6.78 -14.92
N LEU A 18 2.10 -7.08 -13.97
CA LEU A 18 2.86 -6.08 -13.21
C LEU A 18 4.01 -5.43 -13.99
N ARG A 19 4.52 -6.06 -15.05
CA ARG A 19 5.61 -5.46 -15.86
C ARG A 19 5.20 -4.22 -16.67
N HIS A 20 3.90 -3.96 -16.81
CA HIS A 20 3.38 -2.79 -17.54
C HIS A 20 2.69 -1.75 -16.63
N ALA A 21 2.58 -2.00 -15.34
CA ALA A 21 1.92 -1.11 -14.38
C ALA A 21 2.87 -0.54 -13.32
N MET A 22 4.14 -0.34 -13.67
CA MET A 22 5.11 0.35 -12.81
C MET A 22 4.85 1.87 -12.70
N LEU A 23 3.66 2.31 -13.10
CA LEU A 23 3.22 3.69 -12.93
C LEU A 23 2.60 3.85 -11.55
N ILE A 24 2.95 4.92 -10.90
CA ILE A 24 2.47 5.40 -9.60
C ILE A 24 1.05 4.89 -9.32
N LEU A 25 0.92 3.91 -8.42
CA LEU A 25 -0.36 3.33 -8.02
C LEU A 25 -1.10 4.27 -7.04
N ILE A 26 -1.24 5.53 -7.43
CA ILE A 26 -2.14 6.46 -6.77
C ILE A 26 -3.53 6.24 -7.36
N ILE A 27 -4.47 5.82 -6.53
CA ILE A 27 -5.87 5.68 -6.94
C ILE A 27 -6.43 7.08 -7.19
N SER A 28 -6.74 7.37 -8.47
CA SER A 28 -7.39 8.62 -8.87
C SER A 28 -8.81 8.34 -9.34
N ILE A 29 -9.78 8.90 -8.62
CA ILE A 29 -11.21 8.75 -8.93
C ILE A 29 -11.66 9.95 -9.76
N ARG A 30 -12.03 9.70 -11.02
CA ARG A 30 -12.44 10.74 -11.99
C ARG A 30 -13.93 10.79 -12.27
N GLN A 31 -14.66 9.71 -11.98
CA GLN A 31 -16.08 9.57 -12.26
C GLN A 31 -16.77 8.77 -11.18
N SER A 32 -18.01 9.11 -10.88
CA SER A 32 -18.90 8.27 -10.06
C SER A 32 -19.39 7.08 -10.88
N GLY A 33 -19.50 5.92 -10.25
CA GLY A 33 -20.01 4.70 -10.84
C GLY A 33 -21.13 4.09 -10.02
N TYR A 34 -21.66 2.97 -10.50
CA TYR A 34 -22.69 2.20 -9.81
C TYR A 34 -22.07 1.06 -9.00
N ASN A 35 -22.66 0.79 -7.84
CA ASN A 35 -22.39 -0.41 -7.08
C ASN A 35 -23.38 -1.51 -7.50
N TYR A 36 -22.88 -2.55 -8.19
CA TYR A 36 -23.69 -3.63 -8.72
C TYR A 36 -24.11 -4.67 -7.68
N ARG A 37 -23.79 -4.45 -6.41
CA ARG A 37 -24.08 -5.34 -5.30
C ARG A 37 -23.34 -6.68 -5.37
N MET A 38 -23.59 -7.53 -4.38
CA MET A 38 -22.99 -8.86 -4.27
C MET A 38 -23.87 -9.89 -4.98
N SER A 39 -23.29 -10.66 -5.89
CA SER A 39 -23.98 -11.79 -6.53
C SER A 39 -24.11 -12.98 -5.58
N ASN A 40 -25.00 -13.92 -5.89
CA ASN A 40 -25.15 -15.16 -5.13
C ASN A 40 -23.86 -16.00 -5.10
N ILE A 41 -23.08 -15.98 -6.19
CA ILE A 41 -21.77 -16.65 -6.25
C ILE A 41 -20.79 -16.00 -5.28
N CYS A 42 -20.69 -14.67 -5.29
CA CYS A 42 -19.85 -13.94 -4.33
C CYS A 42 -20.30 -14.16 -2.88
N ALA A 43 -21.61 -14.22 -2.63
CA ALA A 43 -22.17 -14.53 -1.32
C ALA A 43 -21.81 -15.95 -0.86
N GLY A 44 -21.84 -16.93 -1.77
CA GLY A 44 -21.41 -18.31 -1.49
C GLY A 44 -19.94 -18.41 -1.12
N ILE A 45 -19.07 -17.72 -1.87
CA ILE A 45 -17.64 -17.62 -1.57
C ILE A 45 -17.44 -16.93 -0.21
N GLY A 46 -18.15 -15.81 0.05
CA GLY A 46 -18.09 -15.09 1.32
C GLY A 46 -18.44 -15.97 2.52
N ARG A 47 -19.49 -16.80 2.40
CA ARG A 47 -19.82 -17.78 3.45
C ARG A 47 -18.69 -18.75 3.73
N GLY A 48 -18.00 -19.22 2.70
CA GLY A 48 -16.81 -20.07 2.85
C GLY A 48 -15.66 -19.33 3.56
N GLN A 49 -15.43 -18.06 3.23
CA GLN A 49 -14.40 -17.24 3.87
C GLN A 49 -14.68 -16.96 5.35
N MET A 50 -15.94 -16.85 5.75
CA MET A 50 -16.30 -16.65 7.16
C MET A 50 -15.84 -17.79 8.07
N THR A 51 -15.65 -19.00 7.56
CA THR A 51 -15.17 -20.14 8.38
C THR A 51 -13.71 -19.97 8.87
N VAL A 52 -12.94 -19.11 8.21
CA VAL A 52 -11.52 -18.84 8.53
C VAL A 52 -11.27 -17.38 8.94
N ALA A 53 -12.31 -16.56 9.02
CA ALA A 53 -12.19 -15.12 9.26
C ALA A 53 -11.45 -14.81 10.58
N GLU A 54 -11.78 -15.48 11.67
CA GLU A 54 -11.14 -15.27 12.98
C GLU A 54 -9.64 -15.61 12.94
N ALA A 55 -9.27 -16.69 12.25
CA ALA A 55 -7.87 -17.06 12.09
C ALA A 55 -7.11 -16.01 11.25
N HIS A 56 -7.72 -15.47 10.20
CA HIS A 56 -7.12 -14.41 9.40
C HIS A 56 -6.97 -13.11 10.20
N ILE A 57 -7.98 -12.71 11.00
CA ILE A 57 -7.90 -11.54 11.87
C ILE A 57 -6.76 -11.70 12.90
N ALA A 58 -6.67 -12.86 13.53
CA ALA A 58 -5.60 -13.15 14.47
C ALA A 58 -4.22 -13.06 13.81
N HIS A 59 -4.09 -13.61 12.59
CA HIS A 59 -2.86 -13.54 11.81
C HIS A 59 -2.49 -12.07 11.46
N HIS A 60 -3.44 -11.25 11.01
CA HIS A 60 -3.18 -9.84 10.71
C HIS A 60 -2.73 -9.05 11.94
N LYS A 61 -3.36 -9.31 13.10
CA LYS A 61 -2.94 -8.71 14.38
C LYS A 61 -1.52 -9.13 14.77
N HIS A 62 -1.17 -10.40 14.55
CA HIS A 62 0.19 -10.91 14.76
C HIS A 62 1.21 -10.21 13.84
N VAL A 63 0.92 -10.12 12.55
CA VAL A 63 1.80 -9.44 11.57
C VAL A 63 2.01 -7.97 11.93
N GLN A 64 0.93 -7.27 12.33
CA GLN A 64 1.04 -5.88 12.81
C GLN A 64 1.97 -5.77 14.02
N ALA A 65 1.78 -6.61 15.03
CA ALA A 65 2.61 -6.61 16.24
C ALA A 65 4.08 -6.91 15.93
N LEU A 66 4.33 -7.81 14.97
CA LEU A 66 5.69 -8.13 14.54
C LEU A 66 6.37 -6.95 13.84
N TYR A 67 5.66 -6.24 12.94
CA TYR A 67 6.18 -5.00 12.35
C TYR A 67 6.47 -3.94 13.42
N GLU A 68 5.57 -3.75 14.39
CA GLU A 68 5.76 -2.79 15.48
C GLU A 68 7.01 -3.10 16.30
N GLU A 69 7.26 -4.36 16.61
CA GLU A 69 8.45 -4.79 17.36
C GLU A 69 9.74 -4.61 16.54
N LEU A 70 9.75 -5.04 15.28
CA LEU A 70 10.96 -5.02 14.45
C LEU A 70 11.34 -3.63 13.94
N LEU A 71 10.37 -2.72 13.84
CA LEU A 71 10.59 -1.34 13.36
C LEU A 71 10.70 -0.32 14.49
N LYS A 72 10.49 -0.68 15.76
CA LYS A 72 10.47 0.26 16.91
C LYS A 72 11.72 1.14 17.04
N ASP A 73 12.89 0.58 16.68
CA ASP A 73 14.18 1.25 16.80
C ASP A 73 14.66 1.87 15.48
N VAL A 74 13.85 1.79 14.42
CA VAL A 74 14.18 2.37 13.11
C VAL A 74 13.79 3.84 13.11
N LYS A 75 14.77 4.73 13.14
CA LYS A 75 14.53 6.18 13.16
C LYS A 75 13.77 6.62 11.90
N GLY A 76 12.73 7.43 12.12
CA GLY A 76 11.95 8.02 11.05
C GLY A 76 10.93 7.09 10.41
N ILE A 77 10.75 5.87 10.91
CA ILE A 77 9.65 4.97 10.55
C ILE A 77 8.75 4.78 11.76
N ARG A 78 7.46 4.97 11.58
CA ARG A 78 6.46 4.79 12.65
C ARG A 78 5.28 3.98 12.15
N MET A 79 4.99 2.86 12.83
CA MET A 79 3.77 2.09 12.59
C MET A 79 2.54 2.82 13.11
N HIS A 80 1.47 2.81 12.34
CA HIS A 80 0.16 3.27 12.81
C HIS A 80 -0.45 2.22 13.72
N LYS A 81 -0.74 2.63 14.95
CA LYS A 81 -1.38 1.79 15.98
C LYS A 81 -2.85 2.16 16.10
N GLN A 82 -3.66 1.21 16.54
CA GLN A 82 -5.00 1.57 16.97
C GLN A 82 -4.94 2.39 18.27
N PRO A 83 -5.94 3.26 18.53
CA PRO A 83 -6.06 3.95 19.82
C PRO A 83 -6.14 2.97 20.99
N GLU A 84 -5.54 3.33 22.14
CA GLU A 84 -5.62 2.57 23.40
C GLU A 84 -6.99 2.77 24.06
N ASP A 85 -8.05 2.36 23.37
CA ASP A 85 -9.43 2.50 23.83
C ASP A 85 -10.19 1.23 23.45
N ALA A 86 -10.78 0.56 24.43
CA ALA A 86 -11.50 -0.71 24.27
C ALA A 86 -12.70 -0.65 23.30
N ARG A 87 -13.09 0.55 22.86
CA ARG A 87 -14.12 0.73 21.83
C ARG A 87 -13.62 0.41 20.42
N TYR A 88 -12.30 0.30 20.22
CA TYR A 88 -11.68 0.02 18.94
C TYR A 88 -11.07 -1.38 18.94
N ASP A 89 -11.34 -2.13 17.89
CA ASP A 89 -10.70 -3.42 17.62
C ASP A 89 -10.39 -3.52 16.12
N ALA A 90 -9.20 -3.07 15.75
CA ALA A 90 -8.74 -3.10 14.37
C ALA A 90 -8.40 -4.54 13.95
N ASN A 91 -8.81 -4.91 12.74
CA ASN A 91 -8.44 -6.19 12.14
C ASN A 91 -7.09 -6.14 11.41
N PHE A 92 -6.47 -4.97 11.27
CA PHE A 92 -5.19 -4.74 10.59
C PHE A 92 -5.07 -5.41 9.22
N TRP A 93 -6.15 -5.37 8.41
CA TRP A 93 -6.11 -5.91 7.04
C TRP A 93 -4.95 -5.30 6.23
N LEU A 94 -4.50 -4.11 6.62
CA LEU A 94 -3.30 -3.44 6.12
C LEU A 94 -2.46 -2.97 7.31
N CYS A 95 -1.17 -3.25 7.26
CA CYS A 95 -0.19 -2.68 8.15
C CYS A 95 0.34 -1.40 7.53
N THR A 96 0.13 -0.26 8.18
CA THR A 96 0.53 1.05 7.65
C THR A 96 1.61 1.68 8.51
N ALA A 97 2.58 2.31 7.83
CA ALA A 97 3.65 3.06 8.46
C ALA A 97 3.74 4.45 7.86
N THR A 98 4.24 5.41 8.64
CA THR A 98 4.68 6.71 8.14
C THR A 98 6.20 6.77 8.08
N ILE A 99 6.71 7.47 7.08
CA ILE A 99 8.12 7.76 6.88
C ILE A 99 8.31 9.25 7.09
N ASP A 100 9.12 9.63 8.07
CA ASP A 100 9.40 11.04 8.33
C ASP A 100 10.01 11.69 7.07
N PRO A 101 9.63 12.91 6.70
CA PRO A 101 10.10 13.58 5.50
C PRO A 101 11.62 13.73 5.41
N ASP A 102 12.28 13.82 6.58
CA ASP A 102 13.72 14.00 6.67
C ASP A 102 14.54 12.71 6.45
N VAL A 103 13.87 11.56 6.43
CA VAL A 103 14.54 10.26 6.19
C VAL A 103 15.07 10.21 4.76
N LYS A 104 16.38 10.00 4.64
CA LYS A 104 17.03 9.82 3.34
C LYS A 104 17.00 8.35 2.95
N VAL A 105 16.55 8.10 1.72
CA VAL A 105 16.44 6.75 1.17
C VAL A 105 17.21 6.60 -0.13
N VAL A 106 17.54 5.37 -0.46
CA VAL A 106 18.24 5.04 -1.70
C VAL A 106 17.37 5.37 -2.91
N GLY A 107 17.91 6.14 -3.86
CA GLY A 107 17.19 6.49 -5.11
C GLY A 107 16.22 7.66 -4.98
N GLN A 108 16.16 8.34 -3.83
CA GLN A 108 15.27 9.48 -3.61
C GLN A 108 15.45 10.59 -4.65
N GLU A 109 16.67 10.83 -5.08
CA GLU A 109 17.01 11.81 -6.10
C GLU A 109 16.40 11.53 -7.47
N ASN A 110 15.96 10.29 -7.70
CA ASN A 110 15.32 9.83 -8.94
C ASN A 110 13.81 9.59 -8.80
N ALA A 111 13.26 9.81 -7.61
CA ALA A 111 11.84 9.69 -7.38
C ALA A 111 11.07 10.56 -8.40
N TYR A 112 10.04 9.98 -9.00
CA TYR A 112 9.21 10.59 -10.05
C TYR A 112 9.87 10.91 -11.40
N LYS A 113 11.21 10.80 -11.54
CA LYS A 113 11.89 11.13 -12.81
C LYS A 113 11.72 10.05 -13.88
N GLU A 114 11.63 8.79 -13.50
CA GLU A 114 11.54 7.65 -14.44
C GLU A 114 10.12 7.42 -14.98
N VAL A 115 9.11 7.91 -14.31
CA VAL A 115 7.70 7.74 -14.69
C VAL A 115 7.37 8.37 -16.04
N VAL A 116 8.10 9.42 -16.43
CA VAL A 116 7.88 10.13 -17.70
C VAL A 116 8.41 9.33 -18.91
N LYS A 117 9.36 8.42 -18.73
CA LYS A 117 10.01 7.69 -19.84
C LYS A 117 9.28 6.42 -20.27
N THR A 118 8.46 5.82 -19.43
CA THR A 118 7.77 4.55 -19.73
C THR A 118 6.34 4.71 -20.26
N ALA A 119 5.83 5.92 -20.31
CA ALA A 119 4.48 6.20 -20.82
C ALA A 119 4.40 6.28 -22.36
N VAL A 120 5.51 6.16 -23.07
CA VAL A 120 5.57 6.30 -24.53
C VAL A 120 5.93 4.96 -25.16
N GLY A 121 4.91 4.20 -25.55
CA GLY A 121 5.11 3.06 -26.46
C GLY A 121 4.40 1.77 -26.05
N GLY A 122 3.11 1.70 -26.27
CA GLY A 122 2.36 0.45 -26.25
C GLY A 122 0.91 0.69 -26.62
N ALA A 123 0.49 0.12 -27.75
CA ALA A 123 -0.87 0.19 -28.26
C ALA A 123 -1.83 -0.58 -27.34
N ALA A 124 -2.30 0.03 -26.28
CA ALA A 124 -3.55 -0.27 -25.56
C ALA A 124 -3.67 0.69 -24.37
N GLY A 125 -4.45 1.75 -24.55
CA GLY A 125 -4.88 2.61 -23.46
C GLY A 125 -3.76 3.50 -22.91
N VAL A 126 -3.58 4.65 -23.52
CA VAL A 126 -2.75 5.74 -23.03
C VAL A 126 -3.26 6.10 -21.64
N ILE A 127 -2.62 5.58 -20.58
CA ILE A 127 -2.64 6.23 -19.29
C ILE A 127 -1.72 7.43 -19.47
N LYS A 128 -2.29 8.57 -19.79
CA LYS A 128 -1.54 9.82 -19.85
C LYS A 128 -0.76 9.97 -18.55
N ALA A 129 0.51 10.32 -18.69
CA ALA A 129 1.33 10.83 -17.60
C ALA A 129 0.49 11.68 -16.65
N VAL A 130 0.78 11.54 -15.37
CA VAL A 130 0.12 12.21 -14.25
C VAL A 130 -0.42 13.58 -14.69
N ASP A 131 -1.73 13.69 -14.78
CA ASP A 131 -2.40 14.93 -15.15
C ASP A 131 -2.00 15.99 -14.11
N SER A 132 -1.65 17.18 -14.54
CA SER A 132 -1.24 18.30 -13.66
C SER A 132 -2.24 18.56 -12.51
N ALA A 133 -3.51 18.19 -12.71
CA ALA A 133 -4.54 18.22 -11.67
C ALA A 133 -4.31 17.24 -10.49
N THR A 134 -3.36 16.29 -10.60
CA THR A 134 -3.04 15.34 -9.53
C THR A 134 -1.70 15.62 -8.84
N THR A 135 -0.97 16.65 -9.27
CA THR A 135 0.37 16.98 -8.75
C THR A 135 0.37 17.75 -7.45
N ASP A 136 -0.77 18.32 -7.04
CA ASP A 136 -0.90 19.13 -5.84
C ASP A 136 -0.85 18.30 -4.53
N CYS A 137 -1.09 17.00 -4.63
CA CYS A 137 -1.04 16.07 -3.50
C CYS A 137 -0.55 14.69 -3.96
N GLN A 138 0.69 14.36 -3.63
CA GLN A 138 1.32 13.08 -3.92
C GLN A 138 2.25 12.67 -2.77
N PRO A 139 2.60 11.38 -2.64
CA PRO A 139 3.57 10.92 -1.65
C PRO A 139 4.90 11.68 -1.77
N ASN A 140 5.61 11.82 -0.66
CA ASN A 140 6.94 12.41 -0.66
C ASN A 140 7.93 11.56 -1.48
N GLU A 141 9.01 12.18 -1.93
CA GLU A 141 10.04 11.51 -2.73
C GLU A 141 10.67 10.31 -2.01
N ASN A 142 10.82 10.37 -0.68
CA ASN A 142 11.35 9.26 0.10
C ASN A 142 10.38 8.08 0.16
N VAL A 143 9.07 8.31 0.24
CA VAL A 143 8.03 7.27 0.18
C VAL A 143 8.03 6.59 -1.18
N GLU A 144 8.07 7.36 -2.27
CA GLU A 144 8.10 6.82 -3.63
C GLU A 144 9.40 6.06 -3.91
N ALA A 145 10.55 6.59 -3.48
CA ALA A 145 11.84 5.90 -3.63
C ALA A 145 11.85 4.58 -2.85
N MET A 146 11.35 4.54 -1.62
CA MET A 146 11.23 3.30 -0.86
C MET A 146 10.32 2.31 -1.56
N ARG A 147 9.17 2.75 -2.09
CA ARG A 147 8.27 1.90 -2.87
C ARG A 147 8.98 1.25 -4.07
N VAL A 148 9.74 2.03 -4.83
CA VAL A 148 10.51 1.55 -5.99
C VAL A 148 11.61 0.58 -5.56
N PHE A 149 12.33 0.90 -4.48
CA PHE A 149 13.38 0.04 -3.93
C PHE A 149 12.87 -1.32 -3.49
N MET A 150 11.71 -1.36 -2.83
CA MET A 150 11.07 -2.59 -2.38
C MET A 150 10.52 -3.39 -3.56
N LEU A 151 9.91 -2.72 -4.54
CA LEU A 151 9.39 -3.38 -5.75
C LEU A 151 10.50 -4.08 -6.54
N ALA A 152 11.69 -3.49 -6.63
CA ALA A 152 12.87 -4.12 -7.25
C ALA A 152 13.27 -5.44 -6.55
N ARG A 153 12.86 -5.63 -5.29
CA ARG A 153 13.07 -6.83 -4.48
C ARG A 153 11.82 -7.72 -4.41
N LYS A 154 10.84 -7.49 -5.29
CA LYS A 154 9.58 -8.22 -5.38
C LYS A 154 8.67 -8.05 -4.14
N ILE A 155 8.85 -6.97 -3.40
CA ILE A 155 7.97 -6.59 -2.29
C ILE A 155 7.03 -5.49 -2.81
N GLU A 156 5.75 -5.80 -2.91
CA GLU A 156 4.74 -4.82 -3.31
C GLU A 156 4.27 -4.03 -2.09
N VAL A 157 4.54 -2.74 -2.09
CA VAL A 157 4.03 -1.77 -1.13
C VAL A 157 3.29 -0.66 -1.87
N ARG A 158 2.35 -0.01 -1.19
CA ARG A 158 1.53 1.04 -1.79
C ARG A 158 1.47 2.25 -0.87
N PRO A 159 1.46 3.48 -1.42
CA PRO A 159 1.09 4.64 -0.62
C PRO A 159 -0.30 4.43 -0.01
N VAL A 160 -0.58 5.06 1.13
CA VAL A 160 -1.93 5.12 1.68
C VAL A 160 -2.87 5.87 0.72
N TRP A 161 -4.18 5.83 0.97
CA TRP A 161 -5.15 6.42 0.05
C TRP A 161 -5.03 7.93 -0.04
N LYS A 162 -5.08 8.44 -1.28
CA LYS A 162 -5.22 9.87 -1.54
C LYS A 162 -6.54 10.37 -0.94
N PRO A 163 -6.51 11.48 -0.17
CA PRO A 163 -7.71 12.03 0.44
C PRO A 163 -8.83 12.28 -0.55
N MET A 164 -10.09 12.05 -0.16
CA MET A 164 -11.24 12.15 -1.06
C MET A 164 -11.40 13.53 -1.65
N HIS A 165 -11.20 14.60 -0.89
CA HIS A 165 -11.29 15.97 -1.37
C HIS A 165 -10.18 16.35 -2.39
N LYS A 166 -9.11 15.55 -2.46
CA LYS A 166 -8.05 15.68 -3.49
C LYS A 166 -8.31 14.79 -4.71
N GLN A 167 -9.41 14.04 -4.73
CA GLN A 167 -9.79 13.27 -5.90
C GLN A 167 -10.48 14.18 -6.92
N PRO A 168 -10.15 14.07 -8.22
CA PRO A 168 -10.71 14.95 -9.25
C PRO A 168 -12.24 15.00 -9.28
N VAL A 169 -12.91 13.89 -8.97
CA VAL A 169 -14.38 13.79 -8.94
C VAL A 169 -15.03 14.61 -7.83
N TYR A 170 -14.28 15.00 -6.79
CA TYR A 170 -14.77 15.75 -5.64
C TYR A 170 -14.12 17.13 -5.48
N ALA A 171 -13.49 17.65 -6.54
CA ALA A 171 -12.78 18.94 -6.50
C ALA A 171 -13.67 20.11 -6.04
N ASP A 172 -14.97 20.07 -6.41
CA ASP A 172 -15.95 21.11 -6.06
C ASP A 172 -16.85 20.73 -4.86
N ALA A 173 -16.54 19.62 -4.17
CA ALA A 173 -17.33 19.18 -3.03
C ALA A 173 -16.97 19.97 -1.76
N PRO A 174 -17.94 20.22 -0.84
CA PRO A 174 -17.63 20.79 0.47
C PRO A 174 -16.61 19.95 1.24
N VAL A 175 -15.64 20.61 1.87
CA VAL A 175 -14.56 19.97 2.59
C VAL A 175 -14.49 20.48 4.03
N TYR A 176 -14.34 19.54 4.98
CA TYR A 176 -14.02 19.82 6.37
C TYR A 176 -12.74 19.06 6.70
N THR A 177 -11.62 19.75 6.73
CA THR A 177 -10.30 19.15 6.93
C THR A 177 -9.44 19.98 7.88
N ASN A 178 -8.49 19.32 8.55
CA ASN A 178 -7.41 19.95 9.29
C ASN A 178 -6.02 19.61 8.70
N GLY A 179 -5.97 18.94 7.53
CA GLY A 179 -4.75 18.59 6.81
C GLY A 179 -4.06 17.30 7.25
N VAL A 180 -4.52 16.63 8.31
CA VAL A 180 -3.89 15.40 8.83
C VAL A 180 -3.93 14.28 7.78
N GLU A 181 -5.03 14.14 7.06
CA GLU A 181 -5.20 13.12 6.02
C GLU A 181 -4.26 13.34 4.82
N GLU A 182 -3.95 14.60 4.48
CA GLU A 182 -2.98 14.91 3.44
C GLU A 182 -1.55 14.55 3.89
N GLU A 183 -1.22 14.86 5.14
CA GLU A 183 0.08 14.51 5.71
C GLU A 183 0.26 13.00 5.81
N ILE A 184 -0.75 12.25 6.25
CA ILE A 184 -0.73 10.78 6.27
C ILE A 184 -0.53 10.24 4.85
N PHE A 185 -1.20 10.80 3.84
CA PHE A 185 -1.02 10.38 2.46
C PHE A 185 0.40 10.67 1.94
N ARG A 186 0.95 11.84 2.28
CA ARG A 186 2.29 12.23 1.83
C ARG A 186 3.40 11.36 2.42
N THR A 187 3.22 10.88 3.64
CA THR A 187 4.25 10.16 4.41
C THR A 187 3.94 8.67 4.56
N GLY A 188 2.73 8.24 4.24
CA GLY A 188 2.22 6.90 4.55
C GLY A 188 2.49 5.85 3.50
N LEU A 189 2.80 4.64 3.97
CA LEU A 189 3.04 3.46 3.15
C LEU A 189 2.32 2.25 3.76
N CYS A 190 1.63 1.47 2.91
CA CYS A 190 1.02 0.20 3.28
C CYS A 190 2.02 -0.93 3.04
N LEU A 191 2.29 -1.70 4.07
CA LEU A 191 3.17 -2.87 4.05
C LEU A 191 2.35 -4.15 3.80
N PRO A 192 2.95 -5.22 3.24
CA PRO A 192 2.29 -6.51 3.08
C PRO A 192 1.76 -7.05 4.41
N ALA A 193 0.49 -7.46 4.45
CA ALA A 193 -0.18 -7.96 5.64
C ALA A 193 -1.15 -9.11 5.33
N GLY A 194 -1.07 -9.69 4.14
CA GLY A 194 -1.97 -10.76 3.72
C GLY A 194 -1.83 -12.05 4.54
N PRO A 195 -2.83 -12.96 4.47
CA PRO A 195 -2.82 -14.20 5.25
C PRO A 195 -1.69 -15.17 4.88
N CYS A 196 -0.99 -14.94 3.77
CA CYS A 196 0.16 -15.73 3.33
C CYS A 196 1.52 -15.13 3.73
N VAL A 197 1.54 -13.99 4.44
CA VAL A 197 2.78 -13.34 4.88
C VAL A 197 3.29 -14.06 6.12
N SER A 198 4.45 -14.71 6.02
CA SER A 198 5.09 -15.40 7.15
C SER A 198 5.92 -14.42 8.01
N ASP A 199 6.36 -14.89 9.19
CA ASP A 199 7.24 -14.12 10.06
C ASP A 199 8.60 -13.87 9.39
N GLU A 200 9.09 -14.81 8.58
CA GLU A 200 10.30 -14.65 7.78
C GLU A 200 10.12 -13.61 6.67
N ASP A 201 8.94 -13.55 6.04
CA ASP A 201 8.63 -12.51 5.05
C ASP A 201 8.63 -11.13 5.72
N VAL A 202 8.04 -11.00 6.91
CA VAL A 202 8.06 -9.74 7.68
C VAL A 202 9.50 -9.34 8.01
N ALA A 203 10.33 -10.27 8.49
CA ALA A 203 11.74 -10.01 8.78
C ALA A 203 12.51 -9.55 7.53
N TYR A 204 12.27 -10.19 6.37
CA TYR A 204 12.85 -9.80 5.09
C TYR A 204 12.41 -8.39 4.65
N ILE A 205 11.12 -8.08 4.79
CA ILE A 205 10.56 -6.77 4.48
C ILE A 205 11.20 -5.68 5.35
N VAL A 206 11.27 -5.93 6.66
CA VAL A 206 11.89 -5.00 7.62
C VAL A 206 13.37 -4.80 7.32
N GLN A 207 14.11 -5.87 7.02
CA GLN A 207 15.52 -5.74 6.64
C GLN A 207 15.66 -4.91 5.35
N THR A 208 14.78 -5.12 4.38
CA THR A 208 14.76 -4.33 3.13
C THR A 208 14.48 -2.85 3.39
N ILE A 209 13.59 -2.52 4.33
CA ILE A 209 13.35 -1.13 4.76
C ILE A 209 14.63 -0.52 5.37
N LYS A 210 15.30 -1.26 6.27
CA LYS A 210 16.57 -0.81 6.88
C LYS A 210 17.66 -0.58 5.84
N ASP A 211 17.77 -1.46 4.85
CA ASP A 211 18.74 -1.35 3.75
C ASP A 211 18.45 -0.17 2.80
N CYS A 212 17.18 0.26 2.72
CA CYS A 212 16.76 1.40 1.92
C CYS A 212 17.14 2.74 2.57
N ILE A 213 17.18 2.79 3.90
CA ILE A 213 17.45 4.01 4.64
C ILE A 213 18.94 4.29 4.60
N LYS A 214 19.29 5.48 4.11
CA LYS A 214 20.69 5.97 4.18
C LYS A 214 20.92 6.49 5.60
N GLY A 215 21.82 5.84 6.31
CA GLY A 215 22.27 6.25 7.65
C GLY A 215 22.89 7.65 7.70
#